data_d02f602ed331d6113ed0750faa8f4de9
#
_entry.id   d02f602ed331d6113ed0750faa8f4de9
#
_cell.length_a   1.000
_cell.length_b   1.000
_cell.length_c   1.000
_cell.angle_alpha   90.00
_cell.angle_beta   90.00
_cell.angle_gamma   90.00
#
_symmetry.space_group_name_H-M   'P 1'
#
loop_
_entity.id
_entity.type
_entity.pdbx_description
1 polymer ?
#
loop_
_entity_poly.entity_id
_entity_poly.type
_entity_poly.pdbx_seq_one_letter_code
_entity_poly.pdbx_strand_id
1 'polypeptide(L)'
;MHIAIDKAPMTSRTPPLKLFKSRPIVPLEEIYAYESLWLNQGAWFANLASLFRDNPGAIPSDLVDERNAAIAHERLMSEIGSEQLARTGIRVHGAGEYPQKLRDADHPIQLLYYRGNWELVDTPAVAIVGTRAPSDEGAFNAGLIAHKLVKHGFTIVSGLAKGIDTAAHTAALQAGGNTIAVIGTPLNEYYPKENRELQDLIAHEHLVISQVPFLRYRDQNFKTNRLFFPARNVTMSALTSATIIVEAGNTSGTLVQARAALAQKRKLFILDSCFRRDDLTWPSRFEKLGAIRVKNVTDIIGMLTDDKTDQAGQ
;
A
#
# COMPACT_ATOMS: atom_id res chain seq x y z
N MET A 1 19.85 56.20 17.90
CA MET A 1 20.82 55.08 17.91
C MET A 1 20.06 53.81 17.52
N HIS A 2 20.05 53.50 16.19
CA HIS A 2 19.32 52.39 15.64
C HIS A 2 20.30 51.22 15.52
N ILE A 3 19.98 50.10 16.16
CA ILE A 3 20.75 48.86 16.04
C ILE A 3 20.06 48.04 14.94
N ALA A 4 20.76 47.88 13.81
CA ALA A 4 20.38 47.01 12.72
C ALA A 4 20.62 45.54 13.12
N ILE A 5 19.60 44.70 13.06
CA ILE A 5 19.73 43.25 13.22
C ILE A 5 19.97 42.66 11.84
N ASP A 6 21.19 42.23 11.63
CA ASP A 6 21.65 41.51 10.43
C ASP A 6 21.01 40.10 10.40
N LYS A 7 20.15 39.84 9.41
CA LYS A 7 19.61 38.51 9.15
C LYS A 7 20.58 37.76 8.26
N ALA A 8 21.32 36.82 8.83
CA ALA A 8 22.11 35.86 8.06
C ALA A 8 21.17 34.97 7.19
N PRO A 9 21.56 34.64 5.96
CA PRO A 9 20.74 33.81 5.08
C PRO A 9 20.74 32.35 5.58
N MET A 10 19.54 31.80 5.77
CA MET A 10 19.34 30.38 6.01
C MET A 10 19.76 29.58 4.76
N THR A 11 20.95 29.02 4.80
CA THR A 11 21.39 28.02 3.79
C THR A 11 20.55 26.75 3.99
N SER A 12 19.67 26.46 3.05
CA SER A 12 19.00 25.16 2.93
C SER A 12 20.06 24.08 2.65
N ARG A 13 20.53 23.41 3.70
CA ARG A 13 21.32 22.19 3.53
C ARG A 13 20.37 21.08 3.15
N THR A 14 20.27 20.79 1.86
CA THR A 14 19.77 19.50 1.36
C THR A 14 20.62 18.41 2.02
N PRO A 15 20.06 17.44 2.75
CA PRO A 15 20.86 16.37 3.30
C PRO A 15 21.50 15.59 2.13
N PRO A 16 22.79 15.17 2.26
CA PRO A 16 23.45 14.45 1.20
C PRO A 16 22.65 13.18 0.89
N LEU A 17 22.42 12.94 -0.40
CA LEU A 17 21.94 11.66 -0.92
C LEU A 17 22.81 10.56 -0.30
N LYS A 18 22.28 9.79 0.64
CA LYS A 18 22.97 8.62 1.17
C LYS A 18 23.13 7.66 -0.01
N LEU A 19 24.35 7.53 -0.52
CA LEU A 19 24.69 6.45 -1.44
C LEU A 19 24.35 5.14 -0.72
N PHE A 20 23.28 4.50 -1.16
CA PHE A 20 23.01 3.12 -0.77
C PHE A 20 24.18 2.28 -1.28
N LYS A 21 24.87 1.59 -0.40
CA LYS A 21 25.88 0.63 -0.81
C LYS A 21 25.18 -0.35 -1.75
N SER A 22 25.70 -0.53 -2.96
CA SER A 22 25.23 -1.53 -3.91
C SER A 22 25.63 -2.92 -3.39
N ARG A 23 24.91 -3.39 -2.40
CA ARG A 23 25.05 -4.75 -1.85
C ARG A 23 24.08 -5.64 -2.61
N PRO A 24 24.52 -6.78 -3.16
CA PRO A 24 23.60 -7.73 -3.78
C PRO A 24 22.61 -8.23 -2.73
N ILE A 25 21.34 -8.19 -3.07
CA ILE A 25 20.26 -8.75 -2.27
C ILE A 25 20.08 -10.21 -2.69
N VAL A 26 20.20 -11.13 -1.74
CA VAL A 26 19.85 -12.55 -1.94
C VAL A 26 18.42 -12.74 -1.43
N PRO A 27 17.40 -12.82 -2.30
CA PRO A 27 16.00 -12.71 -1.87
C PRO A 27 15.59 -13.70 -0.78
N LEU A 28 16.01 -14.94 -0.85
CA LEU A 28 15.64 -15.96 0.14
C LEU A 28 16.29 -15.68 1.51
N GLU A 29 17.54 -15.24 1.54
CA GLU A 29 18.21 -14.87 2.80
C GLU A 29 17.48 -13.73 3.50
N GLU A 30 17.08 -12.70 2.75
CA GLU A 30 16.33 -11.58 3.30
C GLU A 30 14.93 -11.98 3.77
N ILE A 31 14.27 -12.92 3.09
CA ILE A 31 13.00 -13.49 3.55
C ILE A 31 13.21 -14.20 4.89
N TYR A 32 14.19 -15.10 4.99
CA TYR A 32 14.43 -15.87 6.24
C TYR A 32 14.77 -14.95 7.41
N ALA A 33 15.63 -13.97 7.18
CA ALA A 33 15.99 -12.99 8.20
C ALA A 33 14.79 -12.13 8.61
N TYR A 34 14.02 -11.61 7.66
CA TYR A 34 12.86 -10.79 7.98
C TYR A 34 11.76 -11.55 8.72
N GLU A 35 11.48 -12.78 8.31
CA GLU A 35 10.56 -13.67 9.01
C GLU A 35 11.04 -13.98 10.44
N SER A 36 12.36 -14.17 10.63
CA SER A 36 12.96 -14.34 11.97
C SER A 36 12.72 -13.12 12.85
N LEU A 37 12.88 -11.90 12.32
CA LEU A 37 12.57 -10.67 13.07
C LEU A 37 11.10 -10.62 13.53
N TRP A 38 10.19 -11.13 12.71
CA TRP A 38 8.76 -11.17 13.02
C TRP A 38 8.40 -12.23 14.08
N LEU A 39 9.22 -13.24 14.29
CA LEU A 39 9.02 -14.23 15.36
C LEU A 39 9.33 -13.69 16.76
N ASN A 40 10.04 -12.57 16.85
CA ASN A 40 10.36 -11.96 18.14
C ASN A 40 9.09 -11.45 18.84
N GLN A 41 9.11 -11.53 20.19
CA GLN A 41 8.01 -11.01 21.00
C GLN A 41 7.83 -9.50 20.78
N GLY A 42 6.58 -9.08 20.55
CA GLY A 42 6.25 -7.67 20.31
C GLY A 42 6.60 -7.14 18.91
N ALA A 43 7.04 -8.01 17.99
CA ALA A 43 7.31 -7.59 16.63
C ALA A 43 6.05 -7.00 15.97
N TRP A 44 6.19 -5.79 15.46
CA TRP A 44 5.19 -5.05 14.70
C TRP A 44 5.88 -4.03 13.80
N PHE A 45 5.20 -3.52 12.78
CA PHE A 45 5.78 -2.59 11.79
C PHE A 45 6.50 -1.40 12.43
N ALA A 46 5.91 -0.76 13.45
CA ALA A 46 6.52 0.36 14.15
C ALA A 46 7.83 -0.02 14.87
N ASN A 47 7.83 -1.18 15.54
CA ASN A 47 9.02 -1.65 16.28
C ASN A 47 10.14 -2.05 15.32
N LEU A 48 9.79 -2.70 14.19
CA LEU A 48 10.76 -3.01 13.14
C LEU A 48 11.30 -1.74 12.50
N ALA A 49 10.43 -0.77 12.18
CA ALA A 49 10.87 0.51 11.63
C ALA A 49 11.83 1.25 12.60
N SER A 50 11.61 1.14 13.93
CA SER A 50 12.54 1.68 14.93
C SER A 50 13.87 0.94 14.91
N LEU A 51 13.86 -0.40 14.90
CA LEU A 51 15.06 -1.21 14.83
C LEU A 51 15.95 -0.83 13.64
N PHE A 52 15.37 -0.66 12.46
CA PHE A 52 16.11 -0.27 11.25
C PHE A 52 16.53 1.21 11.27
N ARG A 53 15.78 2.09 11.91
CA ARG A 53 16.18 3.48 12.12
C ARG A 53 17.44 3.57 13.02
N ASP A 54 17.52 2.72 14.02
CA ASP A 54 18.66 2.65 14.94
C ASP A 54 19.88 1.98 14.27
N ASN A 55 19.68 1.29 13.15
CA ASN A 55 20.71 0.63 12.33
C ASN A 55 20.67 1.13 10.87
N PRO A 56 21.07 2.39 10.58
CA PRO A 56 20.93 2.98 9.25
C PRO A 56 21.72 2.22 8.18
N GLY A 57 21.03 1.82 7.11
CA GLY A 57 21.59 1.10 5.97
C GLY A 57 21.66 -0.42 6.16
N ALA A 58 21.19 -0.95 7.30
CA ALA A 58 21.03 -2.39 7.50
C ALA A 58 19.91 -2.94 6.63
N ILE A 59 20.06 -4.19 6.22
CA ILE A 59 19.02 -5.03 5.61
C ILE A 59 18.68 -6.16 6.61
N PRO A 60 17.57 -6.89 6.45
CA PRO A 60 17.16 -7.92 7.42
C PRO A 60 18.27 -8.89 7.83
N SER A 61 19.06 -9.37 6.87
CA SER A 61 20.17 -10.32 7.13
C SER A 61 21.30 -9.74 8.00
N ASP A 62 21.44 -8.41 8.11
CA ASP A 62 22.41 -7.79 9.00
C ASP A 62 22.00 -7.80 10.47
N LEU A 63 20.72 -8.03 10.76
CA LEU A 63 20.12 -7.88 12.10
C LEU A 63 19.69 -9.21 12.72
N VAL A 64 20.01 -10.32 12.08
CA VAL A 64 19.64 -11.67 12.52
C VAL A 64 20.88 -12.56 12.50
N ASP A 65 21.09 -13.32 13.55
CA ASP A 65 22.14 -14.33 13.58
C ASP A 65 21.78 -15.57 12.73
N GLU A 66 22.80 -16.32 12.33
CA GLU A 66 22.66 -17.50 11.47
C GLU A 66 21.70 -18.56 12.03
N ARG A 67 21.69 -18.76 13.35
CA ARG A 67 20.85 -19.75 14.02
C ARG A 67 19.37 -19.38 13.91
N ASN A 68 19.03 -18.12 14.17
CA ASN A 68 17.65 -17.64 14.07
C ASN A 68 17.17 -17.60 12.63
N ALA A 69 18.04 -17.23 11.69
CA ALA A 69 17.74 -17.31 10.26
C ALA A 69 17.50 -18.76 9.80
N ALA A 70 18.30 -19.72 10.28
CA ALA A 70 18.12 -21.15 9.98
C ALA A 70 16.78 -21.70 10.50
N ILE A 71 16.37 -21.32 11.72
CA ILE A 71 15.07 -21.70 12.27
C ILE A 71 13.92 -21.18 11.40
N ALA A 72 13.98 -19.93 10.99
CA ALA A 72 12.97 -19.34 10.09
C ALA A 72 12.98 -20.04 8.72
N HIS A 73 14.14 -20.36 8.17
CA HIS A 73 14.31 -21.13 6.94
C HIS A 73 13.62 -22.49 7.01
N GLU A 74 13.95 -23.31 8.03
CA GLU A 74 13.37 -24.64 8.21
C GLU A 74 11.83 -24.58 8.30
N ARG A 75 11.32 -23.61 9.05
CA ARG A 75 9.88 -23.40 9.17
C ARG A 75 9.24 -22.99 7.84
N LEU A 76 9.82 -22.03 7.13
CA LEU A 76 9.32 -21.60 5.84
C LEU A 76 9.31 -22.74 4.81
N MET A 77 10.37 -23.56 4.78
CA MET A 77 10.44 -24.71 3.88
C MET A 77 9.39 -25.76 4.21
N SER A 78 9.16 -26.05 5.49
CA SER A 78 8.19 -27.08 5.94
C SER A 78 6.74 -26.60 5.88
N GLU A 79 6.48 -25.31 6.19
CA GLU A 79 5.14 -24.78 6.41
C GLU A 79 4.57 -24.04 5.17
N ILE A 80 5.43 -23.44 4.35
CA ILE A 80 5.07 -22.64 3.17
C ILE A 80 5.46 -23.39 1.88
N GLY A 81 6.63 -24.02 1.87
CA GLY A 81 7.15 -24.79 0.76
C GLY A 81 8.01 -23.98 -0.20
N SER A 82 8.99 -24.67 -0.81
CA SER A 82 9.98 -24.07 -1.71
C SER A 82 9.35 -23.44 -2.95
N GLU A 83 8.31 -24.05 -3.51
CA GLU A 83 7.62 -23.53 -4.71
C GLU A 83 6.97 -22.16 -4.47
N GLN A 84 6.31 -21.98 -3.32
CA GLN A 84 5.69 -20.72 -2.96
C GLN A 84 6.73 -19.61 -2.74
N LEU A 85 7.85 -19.98 -2.07
CA LEU A 85 8.94 -19.06 -1.82
C LEU A 85 9.65 -18.65 -3.11
N ALA A 86 9.88 -19.58 -4.03
CA ALA A 86 10.52 -19.31 -5.33
C ALA A 86 9.70 -18.36 -6.21
N ARG A 87 8.37 -18.35 -6.06
CA ARG A 87 7.46 -17.43 -6.76
C ARG A 87 7.28 -16.09 -6.05
N THR A 88 7.94 -15.88 -4.91
CA THR A 88 7.81 -14.68 -4.10
C THR A 88 8.96 -13.73 -4.39
N GLY A 89 8.66 -12.60 -5.03
CA GLY A 89 9.59 -11.48 -5.13
C GLY A 89 9.59 -10.65 -3.85
N ILE A 90 10.68 -9.94 -3.60
CA ILE A 90 10.78 -9.01 -2.47
C ILE A 90 11.29 -7.63 -2.89
N ARG A 91 10.98 -6.64 -2.06
CA ARG A 91 11.63 -5.32 -2.09
C ARG A 91 12.01 -4.92 -0.68
N VAL A 92 13.29 -4.62 -0.50
CA VAL A 92 13.88 -4.29 0.81
C VAL A 92 14.08 -2.79 0.92
N HIS A 93 13.65 -2.18 2.02
CA HIS A 93 13.71 -0.73 2.25
C HIS A 93 15.14 -0.16 2.09
N GLY A 94 16.15 -0.89 2.54
CA GLY A 94 17.57 -0.53 2.42
C GLY A 94 18.15 -0.67 1.00
N ALA A 95 17.41 -1.22 0.03
CA ALA A 95 17.88 -1.49 -1.34
C ALA A 95 17.31 -0.49 -2.37
N GLY A 96 17.97 -0.39 -3.55
CA GLY A 96 17.67 0.63 -4.56
C GLY A 96 16.28 0.60 -5.17
N GLU A 97 15.70 -0.58 -5.35
CA GLU A 97 14.41 -0.77 -6.03
C GLU A 97 13.17 -0.63 -5.13
N TYR A 98 13.35 -0.17 -3.90
CA TYR A 98 12.22 0.05 -3.00
C TYR A 98 11.51 1.37 -3.36
N PRO A 99 10.15 1.39 -3.40
CA PRO A 99 9.40 2.57 -3.83
C PRO A 99 9.68 3.80 -2.97
N GLN A 100 10.07 4.91 -3.60
CA GLN A 100 10.36 6.17 -2.88
C GLN A 100 9.15 6.63 -2.06
N LYS A 101 7.93 6.48 -2.60
CA LYS A 101 6.67 6.85 -1.93
C LYS A 101 6.44 6.16 -0.58
N LEU A 102 7.10 5.01 -0.34
CA LEU A 102 7.01 4.26 0.92
C LEU A 102 8.21 4.52 1.85
N ARG A 103 9.32 5.11 1.34
CA ARG A 103 10.52 5.38 2.15
C ARG A 103 10.28 6.47 3.18
N ASP A 104 9.45 7.45 2.85
CA ASP A 104 9.22 8.65 3.65
C ASP A 104 8.06 8.47 4.65
N ALA A 105 7.55 7.23 4.81
CA ALA A 105 6.53 6.93 5.80
C ALA A 105 7.08 7.01 7.23
N ASP A 106 6.24 7.37 8.21
CA ASP A 106 6.61 7.39 9.64
C ASP A 106 7.15 6.04 10.13
N HIS A 107 6.57 4.96 9.62
CA HIS A 107 6.97 3.58 9.90
C HIS A 107 7.16 2.82 8.57
N PRO A 108 8.29 3.02 7.88
CA PRO A 108 8.53 2.38 6.59
C PRO A 108 8.50 0.86 6.72
N ILE A 109 7.81 0.20 5.79
CA ILE A 109 7.81 -1.26 5.71
C ILE A 109 9.20 -1.70 5.28
N GLN A 110 9.84 -2.56 6.05
CA GLN A 110 11.24 -2.94 5.81
C GLN A 110 11.41 -3.96 4.70
N LEU A 111 10.40 -4.81 4.47
CA LEU A 111 10.35 -5.74 3.36
C LEU A 111 8.92 -5.89 2.85
N LEU A 112 8.76 -5.77 1.53
CA LEU A 112 7.52 -6.08 0.83
C LEU A 112 7.69 -7.39 0.08
N TYR A 113 6.67 -8.23 0.12
CA TYR A 113 6.52 -9.41 -0.72
C TYR A 113 5.64 -9.09 -1.90
N TYR A 114 5.93 -9.68 -3.08
CA TYR A 114 5.08 -9.48 -4.25
C TYR A 114 5.07 -10.68 -5.18
N ARG A 115 4.04 -10.72 -6.06
CA ARG A 115 3.95 -11.61 -7.22
C ARG A 115 3.48 -10.81 -8.42
N GLY A 116 4.05 -11.13 -9.57
CA GLY A 116 3.70 -10.46 -10.84
C GLY A 116 4.68 -9.37 -11.23
N ASN A 117 4.20 -8.43 -12.05
CA ASN A 117 5.01 -7.38 -12.65
C ASN A 117 5.22 -6.21 -11.69
N TRP A 118 6.40 -6.13 -11.07
CA TRP A 118 6.74 -5.06 -10.14
C TRP A 118 6.77 -3.66 -10.76
N GLU A 119 7.07 -3.53 -12.05
CA GLU A 119 7.16 -2.23 -12.73
C GLU A 119 5.85 -1.43 -12.68
N LEU A 120 4.72 -2.09 -12.42
CA LEU A 120 3.44 -1.42 -12.24
C LEU A 120 3.40 -0.45 -11.06
N VAL A 121 4.32 -0.56 -10.09
CA VAL A 121 4.43 0.36 -8.94
C VAL A 121 4.79 1.77 -9.39
N ASP A 122 5.54 1.89 -10.49
CA ASP A 122 6.01 3.17 -11.01
C ASP A 122 5.01 3.83 -11.96
N THR A 123 3.91 3.15 -12.27
CA THR A 123 2.83 3.72 -13.10
C THR A 123 1.99 4.74 -12.34
N PRO A 124 1.33 5.67 -13.03
CA PRO A 124 0.31 6.52 -12.41
C PRO A 124 -0.83 5.66 -11.83
N ALA A 125 -0.97 5.65 -10.51
CA ALA A 125 -1.87 4.74 -9.83
C ALA A 125 -2.85 5.45 -8.90
N VAL A 126 -4.10 4.96 -8.87
CA VAL A 126 -5.20 5.48 -8.04
C VAL A 126 -5.87 4.35 -7.28
N ALA A 127 -6.06 4.54 -5.96
CA ALA A 127 -6.78 3.58 -5.15
C ALA A 127 -8.29 3.78 -5.23
N ILE A 128 -9.05 2.71 -5.47
CA ILE A 128 -10.51 2.67 -5.39
C ILE A 128 -10.88 1.74 -4.24
N VAL A 129 -11.62 2.24 -3.26
CA VAL A 129 -11.92 1.51 -2.03
C VAL A 129 -13.33 1.77 -1.55
N GLY A 130 -13.83 0.83 -0.73
CA GLY A 130 -15.16 1.00 -0.15
C GLY A 130 -15.62 -0.15 0.72
N THR A 131 -16.95 -0.24 0.85
CA THR A 131 -17.61 -1.27 1.65
C THR A 131 -17.50 -2.66 1.01
N ARG A 132 -17.54 -3.68 1.85
CA ARG A 132 -17.60 -5.09 1.43
C ARG A 132 -18.99 -5.55 0.98
N ALA A 133 -20.01 -4.77 1.29
CA ALA A 133 -21.40 -4.99 0.89
C ALA A 133 -21.95 -3.69 0.28
N PRO A 134 -21.54 -3.36 -0.95
CA PRO A 134 -22.00 -2.17 -1.63
C PRO A 134 -23.48 -2.29 -2.05
N SER A 135 -24.12 -1.13 -2.24
CA SER A 135 -25.31 -1.05 -3.04
C SER A 135 -25.02 -1.37 -4.51
N ASP A 136 -26.05 -1.68 -5.29
CA ASP A 136 -25.90 -1.88 -6.76
C ASP A 136 -25.31 -0.63 -7.42
N GLU A 137 -25.76 0.56 -6.99
CA GLU A 137 -25.21 1.84 -7.44
C GLU A 137 -23.72 1.98 -7.08
N GLY A 138 -23.34 1.59 -5.84
CA GLY A 138 -21.95 1.63 -5.39
C GLY A 138 -21.04 0.71 -6.18
N ALA A 139 -21.48 -0.52 -6.43
CA ALA A 139 -20.73 -1.48 -7.26
C ALA A 139 -20.58 -0.99 -8.71
N PHE A 140 -21.67 -0.49 -9.31
CA PHE A 140 -21.65 0.10 -10.65
C PHE A 140 -20.69 1.30 -10.74
N ASN A 141 -20.76 2.23 -9.78
CA ASN A 141 -19.89 3.40 -9.74
C ASN A 141 -18.41 3.02 -9.60
N ALA A 142 -18.07 2.02 -8.76
CA ALA A 142 -16.71 1.53 -8.66
C ALA A 142 -16.18 1.01 -10.00
N GLY A 143 -16.97 0.21 -10.70
CA GLY A 143 -16.65 -0.29 -12.04
C GLY A 143 -16.50 0.82 -13.07
N LEU A 144 -17.44 1.77 -13.11
CA LEU A 144 -17.40 2.90 -14.04
C LEU A 144 -16.17 3.78 -13.83
N ILE A 145 -15.84 4.08 -12.57
CA ILE A 145 -14.66 4.89 -12.21
C ILE A 145 -13.39 4.15 -12.64
N ALA A 146 -13.26 2.86 -12.32
CA ALA A 146 -12.10 2.05 -12.69
C ALA A 146 -11.92 2.02 -14.22
N HIS A 147 -12.99 1.73 -14.98
CA HIS A 147 -12.98 1.71 -16.44
C HIS A 147 -12.51 3.07 -17.04
N LYS A 148 -13.06 4.17 -16.53
CA LYS A 148 -12.69 5.51 -17.01
C LYS A 148 -11.25 5.87 -16.69
N LEU A 149 -10.78 5.58 -15.48
CA LEU A 149 -9.38 5.82 -15.08
C LEU A 149 -8.40 5.00 -15.92
N VAL A 150 -8.71 3.74 -16.21
CA VAL A 150 -7.92 2.88 -17.12
C VAL A 150 -7.80 3.53 -18.51
N LYS A 151 -8.90 4.05 -19.06
CA LYS A 151 -8.87 4.74 -20.38
C LYS A 151 -8.02 6.02 -20.39
N HIS A 152 -7.71 6.57 -19.21
CA HIS A 152 -6.80 7.71 -19.04
C HIS A 152 -5.40 7.30 -18.58
N GLY A 153 -5.06 6.01 -18.68
CA GLY A 153 -3.73 5.48 -18.41
C GLY A 153 -3.39 5.37 -16.92
N PHE A 154 -4.40 5.26 -16.05
CA PHE A 154 -4.16 4.99 -14.62
C PHE A 154 -4.23 3.50 -14.30
N THR A 155 -3.31 3.04 -13.47
CA THR A 155 -3.35 1.73 -12.83
C THR A 155 -4.30 1.78 -11.65
N ILE A 156 -5.21 0.81 -11.55
CA ILE A 156 -6.16 0.72 -10.45
C ILE A 156 -5.53 -0.06 -9.29
N VAL A 157 -5.55 0.52 -8.10
CA VAL A 157 -5.06 -0.13 -6.89
C VAL A 157 -6.23 -0.40 -5.95
N SER A 158 -6.32 -1.60 -5.40
CA SER A 158 -7.33 -1.92 -4.39
C SER A 158 -6.88 -3.05 -3.48
N GLY A 159 -7.71 -3.38 -2.48
CA GLY A 159 -7.34 -4.30 -1.41
C GLY A 159 -7.84 -5.72 -1.59
N LEU A 160 -8.43 -6.04 -2.72
CA LEU A 160 -8.98 -7.37 -3.04
C LEU A 160 -10.07 -7.87 -2.06
N ALA A 161 -10.70 -6.97 -1.30
CA ALA A 161 -11.85 -7.30 -0.46
C ALA A 161 -13.12 -7.55 -1.33
N LYS A 162 -14.15 -8.16 -0.74
CA LYS A 162 -15.49 -8.22 -1.38
C LYS A 162 -16.00 -6.82 -1.70
N GLY A 163 -16.93 -6.71 -2.62
CA GLY A 163 -17.68 -5.49 -2.92
C GLY A 163 -16.90 -4.51 -3.78
N ILE A 164 -16.66 -3.32 -3.29
CA ILE A 164 -16.05 -2.24 -4.08
C ILE A 164 -14.68 -2.62 -4.63
N ASP A 165 -13.83 -3.25 -3.84
CA ASP A 165 -12.48 -3.63 -4.27
C ASP A 165 -12.54 -4.66 -5.42
N THR A 166 -13.39 -5.67 -5.30
CA THR A 166 -13.62 -6.68 -6.35
C THR A 166 -14.16 -6.01 -7.64
N ALA A 167 -15.15 -5.12 -7.52
CA ALA A 167 -15.72 -4.42 -8.67
C ALA A 167 -14.67 -3.56 -9.39
N ALA A 168 -13.80 -2.88 -8.63
CA ALA A 168 -12.73 -2.05 -9.19
C ALA A 168 -11.69 -2.88 -9.96
N HIS A 169 -11.20 -3.99 -9.37
CA HIS A 169 -10.25 -4.88 -10.04
C HIS A 169 -10.84 -5.50 -11.30
N THR A 170 -12.05 -6.06 -11.19
CA THR A 170 -12.73 -6.71 -12.33
C THR A 170 -12.93 -5.74 -13.48
N ALA A 171 -13.40 -4.51 -13.21
CA ALA A 171 -13.60 -3.51 -14.24
C ALA A 171 -12.28 -3.02 -14.87
N ALA A 172 -11.20 -2.93 -14.11
CA ALA A 172 -9.88 -2.61 -14.64
C ALA A 172 -9.39 -3.67 -15.63
N LEU A 173 -9.54 -4.96 -15.27
CA LEU A 173 -9.20 -6.09 -16.13
C LEU A 173 -10.05 -6.10 -17.41
N GLN A 174 -11.37 -5.94 -17.29
CA GLN A 174 -12.31 -5.88 -18.43
C GLN A 174 -12.02 -4.70 -19.37
N ALA A 175 -11.49 -3.61 -18.84
CA ALA A 175 -11.08 -2.45 -19.64
C ALA A 175 -9.71 -2.64 -20.34
N GLY A 176 -9.02 -3.76 -20.12
CA GLY A 176 -7.67 -4.03 -20.61
C GLY A 176 -6.60 -3.18 -19.92
N GLY A 177 -6.85 -2.74 -18.69
CA GLY A 177 -5.93 -1.92 -17.92
C GLY A 177 -5.15 -2.68 -16.87
N ASN A 178 -4.19 -1.99 -16.25
CA ASN A 178 -3.37 -2.54 -15.18
C ASN A 178 -4.05 -2.41 -13.81
N THR A 179 -3.80 -3.41 -12.95
CA THR A 179 -4.29 -3.37 -11.57
C THR A 179 -3.24 -3.92 -10.59
N ILE A 180 -3.23 -3.35 -9.37
CA ILE A 180 -2.36 -3.77 -8.27
C ILE A 180 -3.24 -4.13 -7.08
N ALA A 181 -3.18 -5.38 -6.65
CA ALA A 181 -3.82 -5.80 -5.41
C ALA A 181 -2.83 -5.67 -4.24
N VAL A 182 -3.14 -4.80 -3.27
CA VAL A 182 -2.38 -4.76 -2.01
C VAL A 182 -3.18 -5.54 -0.98
N ILE A 183 -2.68 -6.71 -0.54
CA ILE A 183 -3.45 -7.63 0.29
C ILE A 183 -3.06 -7.55 1.78
N GLY A 184 -4.01 -7.85 2.66
CA GLY A 184 -3.82 -7.86 4.13
C GLY A 184 -3.53 -9.24 4.71
N THR A 185 -3.09 -10.18 3.86
CA THR A 185 -2.69 -11.56 4.17
C THR A 185 -1.33 -11.84 3.56
N PRO A 186 -0.59 -12.88 3.98
CA PRO A 186 0.56 -13.35 3.22
C PRO A 186 0.16 -13.79 1.81
N LEU A 187 1.12 -13.84 0.89
CA LEU A 187 0.88 -14.16 -0.52
C LEU A 187 0.32 -15.57 -0.80
N ASN A 188 0.50 -16.51 0.14
CA ASN A 188 -0.03 -17.87 0.05
C ASN A 188 -1.44 -18.02 0.61
N GLU A 189 -2.03 -16.94 1.14
CA GLU A 189 -3.37 -16.93 1.71
C GLU A 189 -4.37 -16.17 0.83
N TYR A 190 -5.57 -16.70 0.76
CA TYR A 190 -6.67 -16.09 0.00
C TYR A 190 -7.75 -15.54 0.95
N TYR A 191 -7.92 -14.23 0.93
CA TYR A 191 -8.96 -13.58 1.72
C TYR A 191 -9.58 -12.37 0.99
N PRO A 192 -10.88 -12.41 0.70
CA PRO A 192 -11.81 -13.51 0.92
C PRO A 192 -11.53 -14.71 -0.03
N LYS A 193 -11.94 -15.91 0.36
CA LYS A 193 -11.68 -17.13 -0.43
C LYS A 193 -12.31 -17.08 -1.83
N GLU A 194 -13.42 -16.37 -1.96
CA GLU A 194 -14.14 -16.18 -3.21
C GLU A 194 -13.34 -15.40 -4.26
N ASN A 195 -12.38 -14.59 -3.83
CA ASN A 195 -11.51 -13.83 -4.72
C ASN A 195 -10.20 -14.58 -5.08
N ARG A 196 -10.12 -15.88 -4.82
CA ARG A 196 -8.92 -16.69 -5.12
C ARG A 196 -8.52 -16.57 -6.58
N GLU A 197 -9.44 -16.87 -7.51
CA GLU A 197 -9.17 -16.81 -8.94
C GLU A 197 -8.75 -15.42 -9.40
N LEU A 198 -9.38 -14.37 -8.85
CA LEU A 198 -9.02 -12.98 -9.12
C LEU A 198 -7.62 -12.65 -8.58
N GLN A 199 -7.27 -13.12 -7.38
CA GLN A 199 -5.92 -12.95 -6.82
C GLN A 199 -4.86 -13.65 -7.67
N ASP A 200 -5.13 -14.90 -8.11
CA ASP A 200 -4.21 -15.68 -8.95
C ASP A 200 -4.03 -15.03 -10.33
N LEU A 201 -5.11 -14.51 -10.94
CA LEU A 201 -5.05 -13.78 -12.20
C LEU A 201 -4.22 -12.51 -12.08
N ILE A 202 -4.46 -11.69 -11.03
CA ILE A 202 -3.71 -10.46 -10.80
C ILE A 202 -2.23 -10.79 -10.50
N ALA A 203 -1.94 -11.87 -9.77
CA ALA A 203 -0.58 -12.30 -9.49
C ALA A 203 0.17 -12.80 -10.75
N HIS A 204 -0.55 -13.31 -11.74
CA HIS A 204 0.03 -13.81 -12.99
C HIS A 204 0.23 -12.70 -14.03
N GLU A 205 -0.75 -11.84 -14.23
CA GLU A 205 -0.76 -10.86 -15.34
C GLU A 205 -0.46 -9.42 -14.89
N HIS A 206 -0.62 -9.13 -13.60
CA HIS A 206 -0.46 -7.79 -13.03
C HIS A 206 0.42 -7.81 -11.80
N LEU A 207 -0.03 -7.29 -10.63
CA LEU A 207 0.79 -7.23 -9.43
C LEU A 207 -0.03 -7.44 -8.16
N VAL A 208 0.41 -8.37 -7.32
CA VAL A 208 -0.05 -8.53 -5.93
C VAL A 208 1.07 -8.18 -4.98
N ILE A 209 0.80 -7.30 -4.02
CA ILE A 209 1.74 -6.86 -2.98
C ILE A 209 1.21 -7.25 -1.62
N SER A 210 2.09 -7.74 -0.76
CA SER A 210 1.83 -7.98 0.66
C SER A 210 2.97 -7.45 1.53
N GLN A 211 2.63 -6.93 2.70
CA GLN A 211 3.58 -6.61 3.76
C GLN A 211 3.51 -7.60 4.92
N VAL A 212 2.65 -8.62 4.81
CA VAL A 212 2.31 -9.54 5.89
C VAL A 212 3.27 -10.71 5.91
N PRO A 213 3.99 -10.95 7.01
CA PRO A 213 4.91 -12.08 7.13
C PRO A 213 4.17 -13.42 7.18
N PHE A 214 4.77 -14.46 6.60
CA PHE A 214 4.18 -15.80 6.51
C PHE A 214 4.05 -16.46 7.87
N LEU A 215 5.15 -16.56 8.61
CA LEU A 215 5.20 -17.32 9.87
C LEU A 215 4.41 -16.62 10.97
N ARG A 216 4.58 -15.30 11.12
CA ARG A 216 3.84 -14.54 12.13
C ARG A 216 2.33 -14.63 11.92
N TYR A 217 1.86 -14.54 10.66
CA TYR A 217 0.44 -14.66 10.33
C TYR A 217 -0.11 -16.05 10.69
N ARG A 218 0.67 -17.09 10.45
CA ARG A 218 0.32 -18.48 10.78
C ARG A 218 0.28 -18.74 12.29
N ASP A 219 1.23 -18.19 13.04
CA ASP A 219 1.33 -18.37 14.49
C ASP A 219 0.26 -17.60 15.28
N GLN A 220 -0.36 -16.60 14.66
CA GLN A 220 -1.35 -15.76 15.31
C GLN A 220 -2.78 -16.26 15.06
N ASN A 221 -3.68 -15.84 15.95
CA ASN A 221 -5.10 -16.09 15.75
C ASN A 221 -5.74 -15.06 14.80
N PHE A 222 -6.94 -15.36 14.32
CA PHE A 222 -7.70 -14.51 13.40
C PHE A 222 -7.92 -13.07 13.92
N LYS A 223 -8.15 -12.87 15.23
CA LYS A 223 -8.37 -11.52 15.80
C LYS A 223 -7.13 -10.64 15.64
N THR A 224 -5.96 -11.20 15.90
CA THR A 224 -4.68 -10.49 15.75
C THR A 224 -4.37 -10.26 14.27
N ASN A 225 -4.59 -11.25 13.41
CA ASN A 225 -4.36 -11.13 11.97
C ASN A 225 -5.20 -10.02 11.32
N ARG A 226 -6.38 -9.70 11.87
CA ARG A 226 -7.19 -8.57 11.39
C ARG A 226 -6.49 -7.21 11.48
N LEU A 227 -5.48 -7.06 12.31
CA LEU A 227 -4.70 -5.81 12.43
C LEU A 227 -3.83 -5.53 11.20
N PHE A 228 -3.51 -6.53 10.39
CA PHE A 228 -2.78 -6.34 9.13
C PHE A 228 -3.59 -5.57 8.08
N PHE A 229 -4.92 -5.66 8.08
CA PHE A 229 -5.74 -4.96 7.09
C PHE A 229 -5.68 -3.43 7.21
N PRO A 230 -5.80 -2.81 8.40
CA PRO A 230 -5.58 -1.37 8.56
C PRO A 230 -4.16 -0.94 8.18
N ALA A 231 -3.14 -1.71 8.58
CA ALA A 231 -1.75 -1.41 8.22
C ALA A 231 -1.55 -1.45 6.69
N ARG A 232 -2.12 -2.44 5.98
CA ARG A 232 -2.11 -2.56 4.54
C ARG A 232 -2.75 -1.34 3.85
N ASN A 233 -3.85 -0.81 4.41
CA ASN A 233 -4.52 0.35 3.84
C ASN A 233 -3.63 1.60 3.83
N VAL A 234 -2.76 1.75 4.84
CA VAL A 234 -1.76 2.83 4.88
C VAL A 234 -0.74 2.69 3.75
N THR A 235 -0.24 1.48 3.51
CA THR A 235 0.68 1.16 2.41
C THR A 235 0.03 1.38 1.05
N MET A 236 -1.22 0.95 0.87
CA MET A 236 -1.98 1.13 -0.37
C MET A 236 -2.17 2.62 -0.70
N SER A 237 -2.49 3.44 0.30
CA SER A 237 -2.57 4.89 0.14
C SER A 237 -1.24 5.51 -0.26
N ALA A 238 -0.13 5.07 0.35
CA ALA A 238 1.20 5.60 0.04
C ALA A 238 1.66 5.28 -1.38
N LEU A 239 1.28 4.13 -1.93
CA LEU A 239 1.61 3.70 -3.30
C LEU A 239 0.88 4.50 -4.38
N THR A 240 -0.20 5.21 -4.05
CA THR A 240 -1.09 5.86 -5.02
C THR A 240 -1.03 7.39 -4.94
N SER A 241 -1.37 8.07 -6.04
CA SER A 241 -1.49 9.53 -6.07
C SER A 241 -2.79 10.02 -5.42
N ALA A 242 -3.82 9.18 -5.43
CA ALA A 242 -5.12 9.50 -4.84
C ALA A 242 -5.83 8.24 -4.32
N THR A 243 -6.74 8.47 -3.37
CA THR A 243 -7.72 7.47 -2.92
C THR A 243 -9.12 7.96 -3.24
N ILE A 244 -9.95 7.08 -3.82
CA ILE A 244 -11.36 7.32 -4.13
C ILE A 244 -12.19 6.42 -3.23
N ILE A 245 -13.03 7.01 -2.38
CA ILE A 245 -14.02 6.29 -1.58
C ILE A 245 -15.36 6.33 -2.31
N VAL A 246 -15.80 5.15 -2.75
CA VAL A 246 -17.06 4.99 -3.48
C VAL A 246 -18.25 4.90 -2.54
N GLU A 247 -18.16 4.02 -1.55
CA GLU A 247 -19.20 3.81 -0.54
C GLU A 247 -18.56 3.25 0.75
N ALA A 248 -18.90 3.80 1.92
CA ALA A 248 -18.37 3.30 3.19
C ALA A 248 -19.34 3.61 4.35
N GLY A 249 -19.42 2.70 5.32
CA GLY A 249 -20.12 2.92 6.59
C GLY A 249 -19.26 3.63 7.63
N ASN A 250 -19.88 4.06 8.74
CA ASN A 250 -19.22 4.82 9.81
C ASN A 250 -18.06 4.06 10.48
N THR A 251 -18.06 2.74 10.48
CA THR A 251 -17.02 1.88 11.11
C THR A 251 -16.12 1.20 10.08
N SER A 252 -16.16 1.64 8.83
CA SER A 252 -15.40 1.03 7.74
C SER A 252 -13.88 1.16 7.94
N GLY A 253 -13.13 0.09 7.66
CA GLY A 253 -11.67 0.12 7.55
C GLY A 253 -11.16 1.08 6.46
N THR A 254 -12.00 1.44 5.49
CA THR A 254 -11.75 2.47 4.47
C THR A 254 -11.41 3.83 5.08
N LEU A 255 -11.96 4.15 6.27
CA LEU A 255 -11.66 5.41 6.96
C LEU A 255 -10.23 5.48 7.52
N VAL A 256 -9.56 4.33 7.70
CA VAL A 256 -8.12 4.30 8.01
C VAL A 256 -7.33 4.78 6.81
N GLN A 257 -7.66 4.31 5.62
CA GLN A 257 -7.04 4.76 4.38
C GLN A 257 -7.30 6.23 4.10
N ALA A 258 -8.53 6.71 4.35
CA ALA A 258 -8.87 8.13 4.22
C ALA A 258 -7.96 9.02 5.08
N ARG A 259 -7.76 8.65 6.36
CA ARG A 259 -6.82 9.36 7.23
C ARG A 259 -5.37 9.30 6.72
N ALA A 260 -4.95 8.11 6.26
CA ALA A 260 -3.61 7.92 5.72
C ALA A 260 -3.38 8.76 4.47
N ALA A 261 -4.35 8.83 3.55
CA ALA A 261 -4.26 9.63 2.33
C ALA A 261 -4.02 11.12 2.65
N LEU A 262 -4.79 11.68 3.58
CA LEU A 262 -4.63 13.09 3.99
C LEU A 262 -3.28 13.33 4.71
N ALA A 263 -2.88 12.44 5.63
CA ALA A 263 -1.60 12.54 6.33
C ALA A 263 -0.40 12.45 5.36
N GLN A 264 -0.52 11.62 4.33
CA GLN A 264 0.49 11.44 3.27
C GLN A 264 0.39 12.50 2.16
N LYS A 265 -0.48 13.50 2.31
CA LYS A 265 -0.72 14.56 1.32
C LYS A 265 -1.15 14.01 -0.05
N ARG A 266 -1.90 12.89 -0.07
CA ARG A 266 -2.52 12.33 -1.25
C ARG A 266 -3.92 12.90 -1.41
N LYS A 267 -4.38 13.06 -2.64
CA LYS A 267 -5.77 13.47 -2.90
C LYS A 267 -6.73 12.42 -2.37
N LEU A 268 -7.77 12.87 -1.67
CA LEU A 268 -8.83 12.02 -1.17
C LEU A 268 -10.15 12.46 -1.80
N PHE A 269 -10.70 11.63 -2.67
CA PHE A 269 -11.98 11.85 -3.29
C PHE A 269 -13.06 11.03 -2.58
N ILE A 270 -14.21 11.64 -2.33
CA ILE A 270 -15.38 10.99 -1.73
C ILE A 270 -16.57 11.23 -2.65
N LEU A 271 -17.24 10.16 -3.09
CA LEU A 271 -18.40 10.30 -3.95
C LEU A 271 -19.55 11.03 -3.24
N ASP A 272 -20.24 11.86 -3.98
CA ASP A 272 -21.38 12.65 -3.53
C ASP A 272 -22.49 11.80 -2.89
N SER A 273 -22.66 10.55 -3.33
CA SER A 273 -23.61 9.60 -2.74
C SER A 273 -23.38 9.36 -1.24
N CYS A 274 -22.11 9.43 -0.76
CA CYS A 274 -21.82 9.32 0.66
C CYS A 274 -22.31 10.51 1.47
N PHE A 275 -22.37 11.71 0.88
CA PHE A 275 -22.83 12.92 1.54
C PHE A 275 -24.36 13.05 1.58
N ARG A 276 -25.08 12.33 0.70
CA ARG A 276 -26.54 12.31 0.66
C ARG A 276 -27.18 11.37 1.68
N ARG A 277 -26.36 10.62 2.40
CA ARG A 277 -26.79 9.67 3.44
C ARG A 277 -26.77 10.34 4.81
N ASP A 278 -27.95 10.53 5.40
CA ASP A 278 -28.12 11.19 6.71
C ASP A 278 -27.53 10.36 7.88
N ASP A 279 -27.39 9.03 7.70
CA ASP A 279 -26.80 8.13 8.70
C ASP A 279 -25.26 8.17 8.73
N LEU A 280 -24.59 8.86 7.78
CA LEU A 280 -23.14 8.98 7.72
C LEU A 280 -22.64 10.33 8.24
N THR A 281 -21.74 10.28 9.22
CA THR A 281 -21.13 11.49 9.81
C THR A 281 -19.73 11.77 9.32
N TRP A 282 -19.06 10.76 8.74
CA TRP A 282 -17.67 10.86 8.35
C TRP A 282 -17.42 11.68 7.07
N PRO A 283 -18.29 11.74 6.04
CA PRO A 283 -17.97 12.45 4.80
C PRO A 283 -17.68 13.93 5.03
N SER A 284 -18.61 14.64 5.71
CA SER A 284 -18.44 16.07 6.01
C SER A 284 -17.25 16.36 6.93
N ARG A 285 -16.88 15.41 7.81
CA ARG A 285 -15.68 15.54 8.65
C ARG A 285 -14.41 15.47 7.80
N PHE A 286 -14.33 14.53 6.84
CA PHE A 286 -13.16 14.41 5.97
C PHE A 286 -13.07 15.54 4.95
N GLU A 287 -14.21 16.06 4.47
CA GLU A 287 -14.26 17.26 3.62
C GLU A 287 -13.63 18.46 4.31
N LYS A 288 -13.94 18.72 5.60
CA LYS A 288 -13.30 19.75 6.41
C LYS A 288 -11.81 19.54 6.61
N LEU A 289 -11.30 18.32 6.46
CA LEU A 289 -9.88 17.97 6.54
C LEU A 289 -9.18 17.98 5.18
N GLY A 290 -9.88 18.37 4.10
CA GLY A 290 -9.31 18.50 2.77
C GLY A 290 -9.68 17.39 1.78
N ALA A 291 -10.63 16.51 2.13
CA ALA A 291 -11.19 15.58 1.14
C ALA A 291 -12.06 16.33 0.13
N ILE A 292 -12.06 15.84 -1.10
CA ILE A 292 -12.76 16.45 -2.22
C ILE A 292 -14.06 15.68 -2.49
N ARG A 293 -15.20 16.35 -2.36
CA ARG A 293 -16.49 15.80 -2.75
C ARG A 293 -16.62 15.81 -4.26
N VAL A 294 -16.96 14.69 -4.87
CA VAL A 294 -17.05 14.54 -6.34
C VAL A 294 -18.38 13.92 -6.75
N LYS A 295 -18.97 14.48 -7.80
CA LYS A 295 -20.27 14.02 -8.34
C LYS A 295 -20.10 13.06 -9.51
N ASN A 296 -19.02 13.19 -10.25
CA ASN A 296 -18.76 12.39 -11.44
C ASN A 296 -17.26 12.08 -11.58
N VAL A 297 -16.94 11.07 -12.39
CA VAL A 297 -15.55 10.64 -12.60
C VAL A 297 -14.74 11.64 -13.42
N THR A 298 -15.38 12.48 -14.22
CA THR A 298 -14.68 13.49 -15.05
C THR A 298 -13.98 14.51 -14.18
N ASP A 299 -14.61 14.92 -13.06
CA ASP A 299 -13.99 15.83 -12.10
C ASP A 299 -12.73 15.21 -11.49
N ILE A 300 -12.77 13.91 -11.15
CA ILE A 300 -11.62 13.18 -10.61
C ILE A 300 -10.47 13.17 -11.63
N ILE A 301 -10.76 12.83 -12.88
CA ILE A 301 -9.76 12.75 -13.95
C ILE A 301 -9.12 14.13 -14.20
N GLY A 302 -9.92 15.20 -14.31
CA GLY A 302 -9.39 16.56 -14.47
C GLY A 302 -8.38 16.90 -13.39
N MET A 303 -8.74 16.72 -12.11
CA MET A 303 -7.86 17.01 -10.97
C MET A 303 -6.61 16.14 -10.92
N LEU A 304 -6.64 14.93 -11.50
CA LEU A 304 -5.48 14.03 -11.53
C LEU A 304 -4.54 14.31 -12.70
N THR A 305 -5.07 14.86 -13.82
CA THR A 305 -4.26 15.17 -15.00
C THR A 305 -3.59 16.53 -14.91
N ASP A 306 -4.22 17.51 -14.24
CA ASP A 306 -3.63 18.83 -14.02
C ASP A 306 -2.32 18.75 -13.22
N ASP A 307 -2.22 17.83 -12.24
CA ASP A 307 -0.98 17.60 -11.48
C ASP A 307 0.16 17.03 -12.35
N LYS A 308 -0.14 16.30 -13.44
CA LYS A 308 0.90 15.76 -14.33
C LYS A 308 1.57 16.86 -15.15
N THR A 309 0.83 17.90 -15.51
CA THR A 309 1.35 19.05 -16.28
C THR A 309 2.28 19.91 -15.41
N ASP A 310 1.97 20.08 -14.13
CA ASP A 310 2.79 20.86 -13.21
C ASP A 310 4.12 20.16 -12.82
N GLN A 311 4.15 18.81 -12.80
CA GLN A 311 5.36 18.04 -12.49
C GLN A 311 6.28 17.83 -13.70
N ALA A 312 5.78 17.94 -14.93
CA ALA A 312 6.59 17.85 -16.15
C ALA A 312 7.23 19.19 -16.54
N GLY A 313 6.86 20.28 -15.87
CA GLY A 313 7.39 21.65 -16.09
C GLY A 313 8.46 22.09 -15.09
N GLN A 314 8.85 21.25 -14.14
CA GLN A 314 9.96 21.47 -13.19
C GLN A 314 11.13 20.52 -13.46
#